data_0762e41bf36565e7fbcc4c35a46868a0
#
_entry.id   0762e41bf36565e7fbcc4c35a46868a0
#
_cell.length_a   1.000
_cell.length_b   1.000
_cell.length_c   1.000
_cell.angle_alpha   90.00
_cell.angle_beta   90.00
_cell.angle_gamma   90.00
#
_symmetry.space_group_name_H-M   'P 1'
#
loop_
_entity.id
_entity.type
_entity.pdbx_description
1 polymer ?
#
loop_
_entity_poly.entity_id
_entity_poly.type
_entity_poly.pdbx_seq_one_letter_code
_entity_poly.pdbx_strand_id
1 'polypeptide(L)'
;MKEYIPDYYKDFQCIADKCKDSCCIGWEIMIDSKSYKKYQNVKGEFRDRLMKGIDHEGTPAFHLDDRDRCVFLNQKNLCDIYIELGEDALCEICTQHPRFHNEYGNIRQTGLGMACEEATRLMFETKEFGLCQIQGTNTESTDDFDESVLEIQLWILDLLKKKENPVEQRIEQIFDVVQGIQDHLNQTGEILNTWKNDPIKKNHILSQMREETYILSLIHI
;
A
#
# COMPACT_ATOMS: atom_id res chain seq x y z
N MET A 1 19.15 4.11 -0.29
CA MET A 1 17.88 3.48 -0.70
C MET A 1 17.17 4.39 -1.69
N LYS A 2 16.76 3.87 -2.84
CA LYS A 2 15.96 4.58 -3.85
C LYS A 2 14.49 4.53 -3.43
N GLU A 3 13.81 5.67 -3.37
CA GLU A 3 12.39 5.71 -3.00
C GLU A 3 11.53 6.16 -4.17
N TYR A 4 10.45 5.41 -4.42
CA TYR A 4 9.48 5.64 -5.48
C TYR A 4 8.08 5.83 -4.90
N ILE A 5 7.33 6.79 -5.46
CA ILE A 5 5.93 7.06 -5.11
C ILE A 5 5.09 7.21 -6.38
N PRO A 6 3.78 6.92 -6.34
CA PRO A 6 2.88 7.27 -7.44
C PRO A 6 2.77 8.80 -7.61
N ASP A 7 2.50 9.24 -8.83
CA ASP A 7 2.41 10.67 -9.17
C ASP A 7 1.41 11.43 -8.29
N TYR A 8 0.27 10.80 -7.97
CA TYR A 8 -0.79 11.39 -7.15
C TYR A 8 -0.50 11.38 -5.64
N TYR A 9 0.58 10.76 -5.20
CA TYR A 9 0.88 10.59 -3.77
C TYR A 9 1.00 11.91 -3.01
N LYS A 10 1.59 12.92 -3.64
CA LYS A 10 1.82 14.23 -3.03
C LYS A 10 0.54 15.06 -2.86
N ASP A 11 -0.49 14.72 -3.63
CA ASP A 11 -1.78 15.41 -3.57
C ASP A 11 -2.68 14.85 -2.46
N PHE A 12 -2.25 13.75 -1.83
CA PHE A 12 -3.02 13.12 -0.77
C PHE A 12 -3.03 13.98 0.50
N GLN A 13 -4.25 14.32 0.93
CA GLN A 13 -4.55 14.92 2.22
C GLN A 13 -5.78 14.23 2.82
N CYS A 14 -5.69 13.82 4.08
CA CYS A 14 -6.83 13.22 4.76
C CYS A 14 -8.01 14.21 4.82
N ILE A 15 -9.19 13.75 4.39
CA ILE A 15 -10.43 14.55 4.37
C ILE A 15 -11.23 14.48 5.68
N ALA A 16 -10.71 13.74 6.67
CA ALA A 16 -11.23 13.63 8.04
C ALA A 16 -12.74 13.33 8.11
N ASP A 17 -13.54 14.24 8.69
CA ASP A 17 -14.98 14.09 8.85
C ASP A 17 -15.80 14.12 7.55
N LYS A 18 -15.17 14.44 6.43
CA LYS A 18 -15.80 14.40 5.11
C LYS A 18 -15.81 13.01 4.48
N CYS A 19 -15.04 12.06 5.03
CA CYS A 19 -15.12 10.65 4.63
C CYS A 19 -16.51 10.10 4.88
N LYS A 20 -17.06 9.36 3.92
CA LYS A 20 -18.30 8.60 4.09
C LYS A 20 -18.09 7.38 4.97
N ASP A 21 -16.88 6.86 4.97
CA ASP A 21 -16.42 5.77 5.80
C ASP A 21 -15.25 6.25 6.68
N SER A 22 -14.67 5.39 7.52
CA SER A 22 -13.60 5.75 8.42
C SER A 22 -12.54 4.67 8.53
N CYS A 23 -11.28 5.10 8.46
CA CYS A 23 -10.11 4.25 8.75
C CYS A 23 -10.03 3.81 10.24
N CYS A 24 -10.91 4.29 11.10
CA CYS A 24 -11.02 3.89 12.50
C CYS A 24 -12.12 2.84 12.74
N ILE A 25 -12.54 2.11 11.69
CA ILE A 25 -13.63 1.12 11.75
C ILE A 25 -13.20 -0.17 11.05
N GLY A 26 -13.56 -1.32 11.63
CA GLY A 26 -13.52 -2.63 10.99
C GLY A 26 -12.19 -3.37 11.06
N TRP A 27 -11.24 -2.91 11.86
CA TRP A 27 -9.95 -3.58 12.03
C TRP A 27 -9.27 -3.21 13.35
N GLU A 28 -8.39 -4.09 13.82
CA GLU A 28 -7.63 -3.89 15.04
C GLU A 28 -6.55 -2.83 14.87
N ILE A 29 -6.55 -1.81 15.72
CA ILE A 29 -5.60 -0.70 15.69
C ILE A 29 -4.52 -0.93 16.74
N MET A 30 -3.45 -1.61 16.35
CA MET A 30 -2.30 -1.89 17.22
C MET A 30 -1.50 -0.64 17.50
N ILE A 31 -1.03 -0.52 18.74
CA ILE A 31 -0.26 0.64 19.21
C ILE A 31 1.21 0.28 19.26
N ASP A 32 2.04 0.99 18.52
CA ASP A 32 3.48 0.82 18.56
C ASP A 32 4.08 1.18 19.94
N SER A 33 5.21 0.57 20.27
CA SER A 33 5.83 0.69 21.60
C SER A 33 6.21 2.14 21.97
N LYS A 34 6.51 2.99 21.00
CA LYS A 34 6.87 4.40 21.21
C LYS A 34 5.61 5.20 21.59
N SER A 35 4.53 5.01 20.86
CA SER A 35 3.25 5.65 21.14
C SER A 35 2.64 5.17 22.45
N TYR A 36 2.72 3.86 22.74
CA TYR A 36 2.27 3.32 24.01
C TYR A 36 2.99 3.95 25.21
N LYS A 37 4.32 4.11 25.14
CA LYS A 37 5.10 4.82 26.16
C LYS A 37 4.67 6.29 26.32
N LYS A 38 4.34 6.98 25.21
CA LYS A 38 3.79 8.35 25.27
C LYS A 38 2.46 8.36 26.01
N TYR A 39 1.55 7.43 25.68
CA TYR A 39 0.21 7.36 26.31
C TYR A 39 0.28 7.12 27.81
N GLN A 40 1.18 6.27 28.29
CA GLN A 40 1.42 6.05 29.71
C GLN A 40 1.85 7.34 30.47
N ASN A 41 2.47 8.28 29.78
CA ASN A 41 2.98 9.54 30.33
C ASN A 41 2.05 10.74 30.12
N VAL A 42 0.91 10.57 29.44
CA VAL A 42 -0.09 11.61 29.28
C VAL A 42 -0.60 12.05 30.65
N LYS A 43 -0.82 13.36 30.82
CA LYS A 43 -1.35 13.98 32.04
C LYS A 43 -2.64 14.72 31.72
N GLY A 44 -3.44 15.04 32.73
CA GLY A 44 -4.69 15.76 32.57
C GLY A 44 -5.92 14.85 32.50
N GLU A 45 -7.07 15.44 32.25
CA GLU A 45 -8.36 14.75 32.32
C GLU A 45 -8.53 13.63 31.26
N PHE A 46 -7.93 13.78 30.09
CA PHE A 46 -8.04 12.80 29.02
C PHE A 46 -7.26 11.49 29.30
N ARG A 47 -6.29 11.52 30.22
CA ARG A 47 -5.44 10.38 30.55
C ARG A 47 -6.21 9.11 30.89
N ASP A 48 -7.18 9.22 31.80
CA ASP A 48 -7.92 8.05 32.28
C ASP A 48 -8.79 7.44 31.18
N ARG A 49 -9.38 8.27 30.34
CA ARG A 49 -10.11 7.82 29.16
C ARG A 49 -9.20 7.15 28.17
N LEU A 50 -8.00 7.73 27.91
CA LEU A 50 -7.00 7.16 27.00
C LEU A 50 -6.56 5.77 27.46
N MET A 51 -6.20 5.63 28.73
CA MET A 51 -5.72 4.33 29.25
C MET A 51 -6.81 3.27 29.32
N LYS A 52 -8.07 3.65 29.61
CA LYS A 52 -9.21 2.73 29.57
C LYS A 52 -9.60 2.30 28.14
N GLY A 53 -9.27 3.09 27.14
CA GLY A 53 -9.54 2.79 25.74
C GLY A 53 -8.50 1.89 25.07
N ILE A 54 -7.53 1.39 25.84
CA ILE A 54 -6.46 0.52 25.34
C ILE A 54 -6.61 -0.88 25.97
N ASP A 55 -6.60 -1.90 25.13
CA ASP A 55 -6.34 -3.26 25.58
C ASP A 55 -4.84 -3.41 25.88
N HIS A 56 -4.54 -3.87 27.08
CA HIS A 56 -3.17 -4.03 27.58
C HIS A 56 -2.72 -5.51 27.55
N GLU A 57 -3.56 -6.43 27.08
CA GLU A 57 -3.23 -7.84 26.99
C GLU A 57 -2.48 -8.12 25.68
N GLY A 58 -1.24 -8.61 25.78
CA GLY A 58 -0.40 -8.87 24.60
C GLY A 58 0.14 -7.59 23.95
N THR A 59 -0.05 -7.44 22.64
CA THR A 59 0.30 -6.22 21.91
C THR A 59 -0.78 -5.18 22.17
N PRO A 60 -0.44 -4.01 22.73
CA PRO A 60 -1.44 -2.99 23.03
C PRO A 60 -2.21 -2.57 21.76
N ALA A 61 -3.54 -2.49 21.88
CA ALA A 61 -4.43 -2.07 20.80
C ALA A 61 -5.54 -1.18 21.34
N PHE A 62 -6.14 -0.35 20.49
CA PHE A 62 -7.32 0.41 20.90
C PHE A 62 -8.55 -0.50 20.95
N HIS A 63 -9.38 -0.35 21.98
CA HIS A 63 -10.67 -1.01 22.03
C HIS A 63 -11.57 -0.56 20.87
N LEU A 64 -12.36 -1.49 20.37
CA LEU A 64 -13.43 -1.23 19.42
C LEU A 64 -14.79 -1.36 20.14
N ASP A 65 -15.77 -0.62 19.68
CA ASP A 65 -17.16 -0.76 20.14
C ASP A 65 -17.88 -1.92 19.43
N ASP A 66 -19.15 -2.15 19.76
CA ASP A 66 -19.99 -3.21 19.17
C ASP A 66 -20.18 -3.10 17.64
N ARG A 67 -19.72 -2.02 17.03
CA ARG A 67 -19.77 -1.73 15.59
C ARG A 67 -18.38 -1.70 14.97
N ASP A 68 -17.40 -2.32 15.63
CA ASP A 68 -16.00 -2.32 15.24
C ASP A 68 -15.37 -0.92 15.07
N ARG A 69 -15.91 0.09 15.77
CA ARG A 69 -15.39 1.47 15.75
C ARG A 69 -14.36 1.66 16.87
N CYS A 70 -13.26 2.31 16.56
CA CYS A 70 -12.33 2.75 17.60
C CYS A 70 -13.06 3.62 18.65
N VAL A 71 -12.85 3.35 19.93
CA VAL A 71 -13.48 4.08 21.04
C VAL A 71 -13.10 5.57 21.10
N PHE A 72 -12.08 5.97 20.36
CA PHE A 72 -11.66 7.37 20.19
C PHE A 72 -12.25 8.04 18.95
N LEU A 73 -12.99 7.33 18.11
CA LEU A 73 -13.74 7.92 17.01
C LEU A 73 -15.06 8.47 17.52
N ASN A 74 -15.18 9.79 17.61
CA ASN A 74 -16.36 10.44 18.16
C ASN A 74 -17.56 10.45 17.17
N GLN A 75 -18.69 11.00 17.62
CA GLN A 75 -19.93 11.05 16.82
C GLN A 75 -19.83 11.93 15.57
N LYS A 76 -18.81 12.79 15.47
CA LYS A 76 -18.52 13.63 14.30
C LYS A 76 -17.51 12.98 13.36
N ASN A 77 -17.20 11.68 13.54
CA ASN A 77 -16.16 10.96 12.81
C ASN A 77 -14.76 11.61 12.89
N LEU A 78 -14.46 12.23 14.03
CA LEU A 78 -13.15 12.80 14.33
C LEU A 78 -12.48 12.01 15.46
N CYS A 79 -11.15 11.96 15.44
CA CYS A 79 -10.36 11.27 16.45
C CYS A 79 -10.16 12.13 17.69
N ASP A 80 -10.64 11.66 18.85
CA ASP A 80 -10.49 12.39 20.11
C ASP A 80 -9.04 12.46 20.58
N ILE A 81 -8.19 11.49 20.25
CA ILE A 81 -6.74 11.58 20.54
C ILE A 81 -6.13 12.75 19.77
N TYR A 82 -6.49 12.92 18.49
CA TYR A 82 -6.04 14.07 17.71
C TYR A 82 -6.52 15.40 18.29
N ILE A 83 -7.79 15.46 18.69
CA ILE A 83 -8.40 16.69 19.24
C ILE A 83 -7.74 17.10 20.57
N GLU A 84 -7.53 16.12 21.47
CA GLU A 84 -7.08 16.38 22.84
C GLU A 84 -5.57 16.52 22.98
N LEU A 85 -4.82 15.77 22.15
CA LEU A 85 -3.36 15.64 22.28
C LEU A 85 -2.58 16.10 21.04
N GLY A 86 -3.25 16.35 19.92
CA GLY A 86 -2.64 16.75 18.67
C GLY A 86 -2.19 15.58 17.79
N GLU A 87 -1.75 15.91 16.56
CA GLU A 87 -1.33 14.95 15.54
C GLU A 87 -0.16 14.08 16.00
N ASP A 88 0.81 14.67 16.68
CA ASP A 88 2.00 13.96 17.18
C ASP A 88 1.69 12.86 18.21
N ALA A 89 0.46 12.84 18.74
CA ALA A 89 0.01 11.81 19.67
C ALA A 89 -0.61 10.59 18.97
N LEU A 90 -0.85 10.64 17.69
CA LEU A 90 -1.35 9.48 16.95
C LEU A 90 -0.29 8.36 16.95
N CYS A 91 -0.73 7.10 17.08
CA CYS A 91 0.18 5.96 16.93
C CYS A 91 0.57 5.78 15.46
N GLU A 92 1.64 5.01 15.24
CA GLU A 92 2.28 4.89 13.92
C GLU A 92 1.28 4.44 12.85
N ILE A 93 0.49 3.41 13.11
CA ILE A 93 -0.49 2.90 12.14
C ILE A 93 -1.57 3.94 11.78
N CYS A 94 -2.00 4.77 12.74
CA CYS A 94 -2.95 5.86 12.50
C CYS A 94 -2.32 6.99 11.68
N THR A 95 -1.05 7.32 11.95
CA THR A 95 -0.32 8.36 11.21
C THR A 95 0.00 7.91 9.78
N GLN A 96 0.35 6.63 9.62
CA GLN A 96 0.74 6.09 8.32
C GLN A 96 -0.44 5.80 7.41
N HIS A 97 -1.63 5.51 7.95
CA HIS A 97 -2.79 5.22 7.10
C HIS A 97 -3.09 6.36 6.11
N PRO A 98 -3.34 6.11 4.86
CA PRO A 98 -3.41 4.83 4.12
C PRO A 98 -2.10 4.42 3.43
N ARG A 99 -0.95 4.88 3.89
CA ARG A 99 0.35 4.61 3.28
C ARG A 99 0.77 3.17 3.55
N PHE A 100 1.34 2.55 2.54
CA PHE A 100 2.02 1.27 2.67
C PHE A 100 3.38 1.34 2.00
N HIS A 101 4.29 0.49 2.44
CA HIS A 101 5.66 0.47 1.97
C HIS A 101 6.04 -0.95 1.56
N ASN A 102 6.60 -1.08 0.37
CA ASN A 102 7.26 -2.30 -0.09
C ASN A 102 8.75 -2.03 -0.18
N GLU A 103 9.54 -2.84 0.51
CA GLU A 103 10.99 -2.73 0.51
C GLU A 103 11.60 -4.02 -0.05
N TYR A 104 12.47 -3.88 -1.02
CA TYR A 104 13.25 -4.97 -1.59
C TYR A 104 14.63 -4.43 -1.98
N GLY A 105 15.67 -5.07 -1.42
CA GLY A 105 17.04 -4.60 -1.53
C GLY A 105 17.20 -3.13 -1.16
N ASN A 106 17.65 -2.32 -2.10
CA ASN A 106 17.86 -0.88 -1.92
C ASN A 106 16.73 -0.01 -2.51
N ILE A 107 15.59 -0.61 -2.75
CA ILE A 107 14.40 0.05 -3.32
C ILE A 107 13.29 0.05 -2.28
N ARG A 108 12.67 1.21 -2.11
CA ARG A 108 11.43 1.39 -1.34
C ARG A 108 10.37 1.97 -2.24
N GLN A 109 9.21 1.36 -2.25
CA GLN A 109 8.02 1.87 -2.92
C GLN A 109 6.98 2.22 -1.87
N THR A 110 6.52 3.46 -1.90
CA THR A 110 5.47 3.94 -0.99
C THR A 110 4.21 4.23 -1.79
N GLY A 111 3.11 3.60 -1.43
CA GLY A 111 1.81 3.77 -2.07
C GLY A 111 0.73 4.22 -1.11
N LEU A 112 -0.49 4.40 -1.64
CA LEU A 112 -1.70 4.69 -0.88
C LEU A 112 -2.71 3.56 -1.06
N GLY A 113 -3.24 3.03 0.05
CA GLY A 113 -4.20 1.93 0.04
C GLY A 113 -5.57 2.34 -0.46
N MET A 114 -6.18 1.53 -1.32
CA MET A 114 -7.51 1.76 -1.89
C MET A 114 -8.65 1.65 -0.85
N ALA A 115 -8.38 1.19 0.36
CA ALA A 115 -9.33 1.23 1.45
C ALA A 115 -9.65 2.66 1.94
N CYS A 116 -8.82 3.65 1.57
CA CYS A 116 -9.08 5.05 1.86
C CYS A 116 -9.86 5.72 0.72
N GLU A 117 -11.01 6.33 1.05
CA GLU A 117 -11.87 7.03 0.08
C GLU A 117 -11.11 8.09 -0.72
N GLU A 118 -10.32 8.91 -0.05
CA GLU A 118 -9.58 10.00 -0.69
C GLU A 118 -8.43 9.48 -1.57
N ALA A 119 -7.70 8.45 -1.11
CA ALA A 119 -6.68 7.82 -1.93
C ALA A 119 -7.28 7.22 -3.21
N THR A 120 -8.40 6.52 -3.08
CA THR A 120 -9.13 5.95 -4.23
C THR A 120 -9.64 7.03 -5.17
N ARG A 121 -10.20 8.12 -4.66
CA ARG A 121 -10.62 9.27 -5.47
C ARG A 121 -9.45 9.82 -6.29
N LEU A 122 -8.30 10.06 -5.67
CA LEU A 122 -7.10 10.55 -6.36
C LEU A 122 -6.61 9.59 -7.45
N MET A 123 -6.61 8.28 -7.18
CA MET A 123 -6.26 7.28 -8.18
C MET A 123 -7.17 7.36 -9.42
N PHE A 124 -8.49 7.46 -9.22
CA PHE A 124 -9.45 7.50 -10.33
C PHE A 124 -9.42 8.84 -11.09
N GLU A 125 -9.10 9.94 -10.43
CA GLU A 125 -9.00 11.26 -11.06
C GLU A 125 -7.67 11.49 -11.78
N THR A 126 -6.64 10.69 -11.47
CA THR A 126 -5.32 10.78 -12.10
C THR A 126 -5.42 10.36 -13.57
N LYS A 127 -5.11 11.28 -14.48
CA LYS A 127 -5.20 11.04 -15.93
C LYS A 127 -4.05 10.18 -16.44
N GLU A 128 -2.87 10.42 -15.91
CA GLU A 128 -1.65 9.70 -16.25
C GLU A 128 -1.04 9.14 -14.97
N PHE A 129 -0.93 7.83 -14.89
CA PHE A 129 -0.38 7.12 -13.75
C PHE A 129 1.11 6.83 -13.98
N GLY A 130 1.94 7.13 -13.00
CA GLY A 130 3.37 6.85 -13.05
C GLY A 130 3.98 6.69 -11.67
N LEU A 131 5.24 6.25 -11.64
CA LEU A 131 6.08 6.21 -10.45
C LEU A 131 7.18 7.28 -10.57
N CYS A 132 7.29 8.13 -9.56
CA CYS A 132 8.33 9.14 -9.43
C CYS A 132 9.38 8.70 -8.41
N GLN A 133 10.65 8.72 -8.78
CA GLN A 133 11.73 8.59 -7.80
C GLN A 133 11.87 9.92 -7.04
N ILE A 134 11.78 9.88 -5.70
CA ILE A 134 11.84 11.07 -4.84
C ILE A 134 13.11 11.13 -4.00
N GLN A 135 13.75 10.00 -3.72
CA GLN A 135 14.99 9.93 -2.95
C GLN A 135 15.95 8.88 -3.53
N GLY A 136 17.20 9.02 -3.14
CA GLY A 136 18.28 8.09 -3.50
C GLY A 136 19.03 8.50 -4.75
N THR A 137 20.28 8.10 -4.82
CA THR A 137 21.17 8.30 -5.96
C THR A 137 21.40 6.96 -6.66
N ASN A 138 21.68 7.01 -7.96
CA ASN A 138 22.03 5.81 -8.74
C ASN A 138 23.41 5.22 -8.36
N THR A 139 24.07 5.75 -7.33
CA THR A 139 25.41 5.35 -6.88
C THR A 139 25.40 4.19 -5.87
N GLU A 140 24.24 3.88 -5.29
CA GLU A 140 24.10 2.72 -4.42
C GLU A 140 23.86 1.48 -5.28
N SER A 141 24.69 0.45 -5.15
CA SER A 141 24.52 -0.82 -5.82
C SER A 141 23.21 -1.48 -5.36
N THR A 142 22.24 -1.55 -6.24
CA THR A 142 21.09 -2.44 -6.11
C THR A 142 21.51 -3.82 -6.61
N ASP A 143 20.94 -4.87 -6.06
CA ASP A 143 21.05 -6.19 -6.62
C ASP A 143 20.41 -6.18 -8.02
N ASP A 144 21.03 -6.86 -8.99
CA ASP A 144 20.51 -6.97 -10.35
C ASP A 144 19.09 -7.55 -10.39
N PHE A 145 18.75 -8.38 -9.39
CA PHE A 145 17.41 -8.94 -9.22
C PHE A 145 16.38 -7.85 -8.91
N ASP A 146 16.65 -6.99 -7.92
CA ASP A 146 15.74 -5.93 -7.50
C ASP A 146 15.54 -4.88 -8.58
N GLU A 147 16.61 -4.54 -9.32
CA GLU A 147 16.51 -3.65 -10.49
C GLU A 147 15.65 -4.26 -11.59
N SER A 148 15.78 -5.57 -11.84
CA SER A 148 14.96 -6.28 -12.82
C SER A 148 13.48 -6.30 -12.42
N VAL A 149 13.15 -6.46 -11.14
CA VAL A 149 11.77 -6.38 -10.64
C VAL A 149 11.18 -4.99 -10.88
N LEU A 150 11.92 -3.92 -10.57
CA LEU A 150 11.48 -2.55 -10.84
C LEU A 150 11.27 -2.30 -12.34
N GLU A 151 12.17 -2.78 -13.19
CA GLU A 151 12.03 -2.65 -14.65
C GLU A 151 10.78 -3.36 -15.19
N ILE A 152 10.48 -4.56 -14.68
CA ILE A 152 9.25 -5.29 -15.03
C ILE A 152 8.00 -4.50 -14.63
N GLN A 153 7.97 -3.94 -13.41
CA GLN A 153 6.87 -3.09 -12.96
C GLN A 153 6.67 -1.86 -13.85
N LEU A 154 7.75 -1.15 -14.17
CA LEU A 154 7.68 0.03 -15.05
C LEU A 154 7.19 -0.34 -16.45
N TRP A 155 7.63 -1.48 -16.99
CA TRP A 155 7.14 -1.99 -18.27
C TRP A 155 5.63 -2.33 -18.21
N ILE A 156 5.16 -2.96 -17.14
CA ILE A 156 3.73 -3.23 -16.92
C ILE A 156 2.93 -1.92 -16.94
N LEU A 157 3.39 -0.91 -16.21
CA LEU A 157 2.74 0.40 -16.18
C LEU A 157 2.69 1.05 -17.56
N ASP A 158 3.79 0.99 -18.31
CA ASP A 158 3.85 1.54 -19.67
C ASP A 158 2.92 0.79 -20.63
N LEU A 159 2.80 -0.53 -20.49
CA LEU A 159 1.85 -1.31 -21.28
C LEU A 159 0.40 -0.98 -20.95
N LEU A 160 0.09 -0.80 -19.65
CA LEU A 160 -1.25 -0.40 -19.22
C LEU A 160 -1.65 1.00 -19.69
N LYS A 161 -0.70 1.90 -19.95
CA LYS A 161 -0.93 3.23 -20.52
C LYS A 161 -1.28 3.25 -22.00
N LYS A 162 -0.98 2.19 -22.76
CA LYS A 162 -1.23 2.07 -24.21
C LYS A 162 -2.71 1.90 -24.52
N LYS A 163 -3.50 2.98 -24.33
CA LYS A 163 -4.96 2.97 -24.46
C LYS A 163 -5.46 2.70 -25.87
N GLU A 164 -4.60 2.74 -26.87
CA GLU A 164 -4.88 2.33 -28.25
C GLU A 164 -5.19 0.83 -28.39
N ASN A 165 -4.70 0.00 -27.47
CA ASN A 165 -5.00 -1.42 -27.42
C ASN A 165 -6.12 -1.69 -26.40
N PRO A 166 -7.04 -2.64 -26.68
CA PRO A 166 -8.03 -3.09 -25.70
C PRO A 166 -7.39 -3.53 -24.38
N VAL A 167 -8.07 -3.26 -23.27
CA VAL A 167 -7.53 -3.57 -21.92
C VAL A 167 -7.25 -5.07 -21.77
N GLU A 168 -8.11 -5.91 -22.32
CA GLU A 168 -7.96 -7.38 -22.28
C GLU A 168 -6.66 -7.82 -22.95
N GLN A 169 -6.32 -7.24 -24.11
CA GLN A 169 -5.07 -7.58 -24.82
C GLN A 169 -3.84 -7.12 -24.03
N ARG A 170 -3.90 -5.98 -23.38
CA ARG A 170 -2.80 -5.49 -22.54
C ARG A 170 -2.59 -6.40 -21.32
N ILE A 171 -3.67 -6.80 -20.67
CA ILE A 171 -3.63 -7.73 -19.54
C ILE A 171 -3.10 -9.10 -19.99
N GLU A 172 -3.61 -9.65 -21.11
CA GLU A 172 -3.11 -10.93 -21.68
C GLU A 172 -1.61 -10.88 -21.93
N GLN A 173 -1.12 -9.79 -22.54
CA GLN A 173 0.30 -9.62 -22.80
C GLN A 173 1.14 -9.55 -21.52
N ILE A 174 0.63 -8.86 -20.46
CA ILE A 174 1.31 -8.81 -19.17
C ILE A 174 1.44 -10.23 -18.59
N PHE A 175 0.34 -10.97 -18.55
CA PHE A 175 0.35 -12.33 -18.01
C PHE A 175 1.30 -13.27 -18.77
N ASP A 176 1.29 -13.23 -20.09
CA ASP A 176 2.18 -14.06 -20.91
C ASP A 176 3.66 -13.80 -20.58
N VAL A 177 4.03 -12.52 -20.45
CA VAL A 177 5.42 -12.13 -20.13
C VAL A 177 5.78 -12.50 -18.69
N VAL A 178 4.93 -12.14 -17.73
CA VAL A 178 5.21 -12.39 -16.31
C VAL A 178 5.24 -13.89 -16.01
N GLN A 179 4.37 -14.70 -16.64
CA GLN A 179 4.43 -16.16 -16.50
C GLN A 179 5.75 -16.72 -17.03
N GLY A 180 6.19 -16.27 -18.19
CA GLY A 180 7.48 -16.73 -18.74
C GLY A 180 8.68 -16.37 -17.87
N ILE A 181 8.66 -15.16 -17.27
CA ILE A 181 9.67 -14.75 -16.30
C ILE A 181 9.62 -15.63 -15.05
N GLN A 182 8.41 -15.89 -14.53
CA GLN A 182 8.22 -16.72 -13.34
C GLN A 182 8.66 -18.17 -13.57
N ASP A 183 8.33 -18.74 -14.71
CA ASP A 183 8.74 -20.10 -15.09
C ASP A 183 10.27 -20.22 -15.16
N HIS A 184 10.92 -19.21 -15.74
CA HIS A 184 12.39 -19.17 -15.80
C HIS A 184 13.00 -19.04 -14.40
N LEU A 185 12.47 -18.11 -13.59
CA LEU A 185 12.90 -17.91 -12.21
C LEU A 185 12.77 -19.19 -11.37
N ASN A 186 11.66 -19.92 -11.51
CA ASN A 186 11.44 -21.19 -10.81
C ASN A 186 12.44 -22.29 -11.21
N GLN A 187 12.93 -22.26 -12.45
CA GLN A 187 13.88 -23.25 -12.99
C GLN A 187 15.32 -22.91 -12.67
N THR A 188 15.68 -21.64 -12.69
CA THR A 188 17.09 -21.19 -12.65
C THR A 188 17.46 -20.42 -11.39
N GLY A 189 16.48 -19.86 -10.67
CA GLY A 189 16.68 -18.90 -9.57
C GLY A 189 17.01 -17.48 -10.05
N GLU A 190 16.99 -17.21 -11.36
CA GLU A 190 17.35 -15.92 -11.94
C GLU A 190 16.23 -15.34 -12.79
N ILE A 191 16.15 -13.98 -12.85
CA ILE A 191 15.22 -13.31 -13.76
C ILE A 191 15.79 -13.35 -15.18
N LEU A 192 14.93 -13.72 -16.15
CA LEU A 192 15.28 -13.78 -17.56
C LEU A 192 15.56 -12.37 -18.12
N ASN A 193 16.81 -12.02 -18.36
CA ASN A 193 17.20 -10.69 -18.86
C ASN A 193 16.73 -10.38 -20.30
N THR A 194 16.31 -11.37 -21.06
CA THR A 194 15.87 -11.22 -22.46
C THR A 194 14.36 -11.06 -22.61
N TRP A 195 13.61 -11.00 -21.52
CA TRP A 195 12.13 -10.93 -21.53
C TRP A 195 11.57 -9.78 -22.39
N LYS A 196 12.32 -8.68 -22.55
CA LYS A 196 11.93 -7.52 -23.37
C LYS A 196 11.93 -7.83 -24.86
N ASN A 197 12.79 -8.78 -25.31
CA ASN A 197 13.09 -9.02 -26.71
C ASN A 197 12.56 -10.38 -27.24
N ASP A 198 12.11 -11.24 -26.34
CA ASP A 198 11.64 -12.58 -26.73
C ASP A 198 10.10 -12.55 -26.84
N PRO A 199 9.53 -12.86 -28.03
CA PRO A 199 8.08 -13.07 -28.12
C PRO A 199 7.76 -14.37 -27.37
N ILE A 200 7.44 -14.22 -26.07
CA ILE A 200 7.02 -15.33 -25.22
C ILE A 200 5.82 -15.97 -25.91
N LYS A 201 5.93 -17.28 -26.18
CA LYS A 201 4.87 -18.06 -26.82
C LYS A 201 3.57 -17.82 -26.06
N LYS A 202 2.55 -17.32 -26.78
CA LYS A 202 1.19 -17.14 -26.27
C LYS A 202 0.69 -18.47 -25.71
N ASN A 203 0.86 -18.66 -24.42
CA ASN A 203 0.15 -19.71 -23.70
C ASN A 203 -1.21 -19.12 -23.33
N HIS A 204 -2.28 -19.85 -23.60
CA HIS A 204 -3.66 -19.43 -23.31
C HIS A 204 -3.94 -19.31 -21.81
N ILE A 205 -3.26 -18.38 -21.13
CA ILE A 205 -3.33 -18.22 -19.67
C ILE A 205 -4.74 -17.81 -19.25
N LEU A 206 -5.42 -16.92 -19.98
CA LEU A 206 -6.79 -16.51 -19.63
C LEU A 206 -7.79 -17.67 -19.66
N SER A 207 -7.56 -18.69 -20.49
CA SER A 207 -8.42 -19.89 -20.50
C SER A 207 -8.15 -20.78 -19.26
N GLN A 208 -6.90 -20.84 -18.82
CA GLN A 208 -6.51 -21.58 -17.59
C GLN A 208 -6.94 -20.82 -16.33
N MET A 209 -6.86 -19.49 -16.31
CA MET A 209 -7.31 -18.66 -15.17
C MET A 209 -8.82 -18.76 -14.88
N ARG A 210 -9.64 -19.13 -15.86
CA ARG A 210 -11.07 -19.41 -15.65
C ARG A 210 -11.32 -20.67 -14.84
N GLU A 211 -10.35 -21.56 -14.77
CA GLU A 211 -10.43 -22.83 -14.02
C GLU A 211 -9.73 -22.77 -12.64
N GLU A 212 -8.84 -21.80 -12.41
CA GLU A 212 -8.07 -21.69 -11.15
C GLU A 212 -8.20 -20.30 -10.50
N THR A 213 -8.83 -20.25 -9.34
CA THR A 213 -9.17 -19.04 -8.56
C THR A 213 -7.96 -18.38 -7.83
N TYR A 214 -6.72 -18.56 -8.29
CA TYR A 214 -5.52 -18.27 -7.46
C TYR A 214 -4.76 -16.96 -7.71
N ILE A 215 -5.18 -16.07 -8.64
CA ILE A 215 -4.32 -14.94 -9.04
C ILE A 215 -4.86 -13.55 -8.64
N LEU A 216 -5.69 -13.42 -7.62
CA LEU A 216 -6.07 -12.11 -7.08
C LEU A 216 -5.05 -11.48 -6.12
N SER A 217 -4.01 -12.20 -5.70
CA SER A 217 -3.01 -11.67 -4.75
C SER A 217 -1.83 -10.92 -5.38
N LEU A 218 -1.65 -10.98 -6.69
CA LEU A 218 -0.55 -10.29 -7.39
C LEU A 218 -0.92 -8.90 -7.93
N ILE A 219 -2.18 -8.47 -7.79
CA ILE A 219 -2.67 -7.17 -8.30
C ILE A 219 -2.83 -6.14 -7.16
N HIS A 220 -2.23 -6.34 -6.03
CA HIS A 220 -2.09 -5.29 -5.03
C HIS A 220 -0.84 -4.44 -5.33
N ILE A 221 -0.93 -3.64 -6.40
CA ILE A 221 -0.04 -2.52 -6.68
C ILE A 221 -0.85 -1.23 -6.59
#